data_b1836a325ed7f801b705ab3b3b75b7f4
#
_entry.id   b1836a325ed7f801b705ab3b3b75b7f4
#
_cell.length_a   1.000
_cell.length_b   1.000
_cell.length_c   1.000
_cell.angle_alpha   90.00
_cell.angle_beta   90.00
_cell.angle_gamma   90.00
#
_symmetry.space_group_name_H-M   'P 1'
#
loop_
_entity.id
_entity.type
_entity.pdbx_description
1 polymer ?
#
loop_
_entity_poly.entity_id
_entity_poly.type
_entity_poly.pdbx_seq_one_letter_code
_entity_poly.pdbx_strand_id
1 'polypeptide(L)'
;FVMKDEIYYDMDLRDDIHPLATAPTPRKKGDGFEAQTQLWTYEKPGAQRAFVFIPGHTYVNFSRPDVKLLLLRGIAWAGRQAPSQQLEQTALLQICVFPGVPVAPPANK
;
A
#
# COMPACT_ATOMS: atom_id res chain seq x y z
N PHE A 1 -2.87 9.91 3.40
CA PHE A 1 -3.76 9.20 4.34
C PHE A 1 -3.03 8.90 5.66
N VAL A 2 -3.78 8.71 6.74
CA VAL A 2 -3.22 8.32 8.04
C VAL A 2 -3.58 6.86 8.31
N MET A 3 -2.58 6.08 8.71
CA MET A 3 -2.74 4.65 9.00
C MET A 3 -1.86 4.29 10.19
N LYS A 4 -2.42 3.51 11.14
CA LYS A 4 -1.65 2.95 12.24
C LYS A 4 -1.19 1.55 11.85
N ASP A 5 0.11 1.36 11.69
CA ASP A 5 0.72 0.08 11.34
C ASP A 5 2.14 0.02 11.89
N GLU A 6 2.80 -1.13 11.76
CA GLU A 6 4.25 -1.18 11.90
C GLU A 6 4.92 -0.48 10.72
N ILE A 7 6.01 0.19 11.01
CA ILE A 7 6.86 0.82 10.01
C ILE A 7 8.26 0.23 10.09
N TYR A 8 8.84 0.03 8.94
CA TYR A 8 10.25 -0.36 8.84
C TYR A 8 11.07 0.88 8.49
N TYR A 9 12.23 0.99 9.08
CA TYR A 9 13.14 2.12 8.86
C TYR A 9 14.58 1.63 8.82
N ASP A 10 15.48 2.52 8.44
CA ASP A 10 16.90 2.19 8.23
C ASP A 10 17.10 1.07 7.19
N MET A 11 16.22 1.06 6.19
CA MET A 11 16.29 0.13 5.09
C MET A 11 17.36 0.57 4.09
N ASP A 12 18.15 -0.38 3.60
CA ASP A 12 19.07 -0.17 2.49
C ASP A 12 18.29 -0.27 1.18
N LEU A 13 17.85 0.86 0.66
CA LEU A 13 17.06 0.95 -0.56
C LEU A 13 17.97 1.27 -1.75
N ARG A 14 17.64 0.72 -2.91
CA ARG A 14 18.31 1.03 -4.17
C ARG A 14 18.06 2.48 -4.58
N ASP A 15 19.02 3.08 -5.28
CA ASP A 15 18.91 4.46 -5.78
C ASP A 15 17.92 4.60 -6.96
N ASP A 16 17.60 3.50 -7.65
CA ASP A 16 16.76 3.47 -8.84
C ASP A 16 15.29 3.14 -8.55
N ILE A 17 14.86 3.25 -7.30
CA ILE A 17 13.44 3.18 -6.94
C ILE A 17 12.75 4.52 -7.16
N HIS A 18 11.41 4.46 -7.31
CA HIS A 18 10.55 5.64 -7.35
C HIS A 18 9.68 5.69 -6.09
N PRO A 19 10.03 6.53 -5.10
CA PRO A 19 9.26 6.66 -3.86
C PRO A 19 7.85 7.20 -4.14
N LEU A 20 6.84 6.59 -3.51
CA LEU A 20 5.44 7.00 -3.61
C LEU A 20 4.91 7.59 -2.32
N ALA A 21 5.37 7.07 -1.17
CA ALA A 21 4.99 7.59 0.13
C ALA A 21 6.09 7.36 1.17
N THR A 22 6.14 8.27 2.13
CA THR A 22 7.03 8.21 3.27
C THR A 22 6.25 8.23 4.58
N ALA A 23 6.88 7.76 5.65
CA ALA A 23 6.39 7.94 7.02
C ALA A 23 7.50 8.55 7.89
N PRO A 24 7.15 9.32 8.91
CA PRO A 24 8.10 9.76 9.91
C PRO A 24 8.58 8.56 10.73
N THR A 25 9.88 8.32 10.72
CA THR A 25 10.52 7.22 11.44
C THR A 25 11.60 7.78 12.37
N PRO A 26 11.95 7.07 13.44
CA PRO A 26 13.08 7.48 14.27
C PRO A 26 14.35 7.64 13.44
N ARG A 27 15.13 8.65 13.74
CA ARG A 27 16.44 8.83 13.10
C ARG A 27 17.41 7.74 13.53
N LYS A 28 18.25 7.31 12.60
CA LYS A 28 19.35 6.36 12.89
C LYS A 28 20.38 6.94 13.85
N LYS A 29 20.62 8.26 13.78
CA LYS A 29 21.54 8.98 14.65
C LYS A 29 20.89 10.27 15.13
N GLY A 30 21.03 10.52 16.45
CA GLY A 30 20.44 11.69 17.10
C GLY A 30 18.96 11.52 17.40
N ASP A 31 18.38 12.54 18.03
CA ASP A 31 16.97 12.54 18.42
C ASP A 31 16.07 13.00 17.27
N GLY A 32 14.77 12.65 17.36
CA GLY A 32 13.74 13.09 16.45
C GLY A 32 13.38 12.09 15.35
N PHE A 33 12.74 12.59 14.30
CA PHE A 33 12.20 11.80 13.21
C PHE A 33 12.72 12.30 11.86
N GLU A 34 12.73 11.41 10.90
CA GLU A 34 12.99 11.70 9.50
C GLU A 34 11.99 10.96 8.60
N ALA A 35 11.74 11.49 7.42
CA ALA A 35 10.85 10.84 6.47
C ALA A 35 11.60 9.72 5.77
N GLN A 36 11.13 8.47 5.92
CA GLN A 36 11.66 7.32 5.21
C GLN A 36 10.61 6.65 4.35
N THR A 37 11.03 6.17 3.19
CA THR A 37 10.16 5.56 2.18
C THR A 37 9.50 4.31 2.73
N GLN A 38 8.17 4.22 2.59
CA GLN A 38 7.35 3.06 2.98
C GLN A 38 6.62 2.44 1.79
N LEU A 39 6.46 3.21 0.71
CA LEU A 39 5.87 2.75 -0.55
C LEU A 39 6.75 3.22 -1.70
N TRP A 40 7.01 2.32 -2.65
CA TRP A 40 7.75 2.67 -3.86
C TRP A 40 7.43 1.75 -5.02
N THR A 41 7.81 2.19 -6.20
CA THR A 41 7.87 1.36 -7.40
C THR A 41 9.31 1.19 -7.85
N TYR A 42 9.54 0.11 -8.56
CA TYR A 42 10.75 -0.16 -9.31
C TYR A 42 10.38 -0.65 -10.69
N GLU A 43 11.03 -0.13 -11.70
CA GLU A 43 10.87 -0.59 -13.07
C GLU A 43 12.22 -0.72 -13.75
N LYS A 44 12.52 -1.93 -14.23
CA LYS A 44 13.62 -2.15 -15.14
C LYS A 44 13.10 -2.03 -16.58
N PRO A 45 13.63 -1.12 -17.41
CA PRO A 45 13.19 -0.96 -18.79
C PRO A 45 13.18 -2.29 -19.56
N GLY A 46 12.04 -2.58 -20.20
CA GLY A 46 11.84 -3.80 -20.98
C GLY A 46 11.69 -5.10 -20.18
N ALA A 47 11.72 -5.04 -18.84
CA ALA A 47 11.67 -6.23 -18.00
C ALA A 47 10.67 -6.11 -16.85
N GLN A 48 11.15 -6.09 -15.63
CA GLN A 48 10.35 -6.27 -14.41
C GLN A 48 9.82 -4.94 -13.89
N ARG A 49 8.61 -5.00 -13.28
CA ARG A 49 8.04 -3.99 -12.42
C ARG A 49 7.79 -4.56 -11.04
N ALA A 50 8.01 -3.75 -10.02
CA ALA A 50 7.65 -4.08 -8.65
C ALA A 50 6.94 -2.88 -8.02
N PHE A 51 5.85 -3.16 -7.34
CA PHE A 51 5.18 -2.25 -6.42
C PHE A 51 5.39 -2.79 -5.02
N VAL A 52 5.94 -1.96 -4.14
CA VAL A 52 6.24 -2.34 -2.77
C VAL A 52 5.43 -1.49 -1.80
N PHE A 53 4.78 -2.16 -0.89
CA PHE A 53 3.96 -1.61 0.16
C PHE A 53 4.42 -2.25 1.48
N ILE A 54 5.14 -1.48 2.30
CA ILE A 54 5.74 -1.99 3.53
C ILE A 54 4.71 -2.24 4.64
N PRO A 55 3.76 -1.31 4.92
CA PRO A 55 2.78 -1.52 5.97
C PRO A 55 1.95 -2.77 5.72
N GLY A 56 1.80 -3.66 6.69
CA GLY A 56 1.07 -4.90 6.48
C GLY A 56 0.89 -5.77 7.71
N HIS A 57 1.37 -5.32 8.86
CA HIS A 57 1.21 -6.05 10.12
C HIS A 57 -0.24 -5.99 10.62
N THR A 58 -0.85 -4.81 10.56
CA THR A 58 -2.20 -4.60 11.06
C THR A 58 -3.22 -4.94 9.96
N TYR A 59 -3.68 -6.19 9.93
CA TYR A 59 -4.49 -6.73 8.85
C TYR A 59 -5.78 -5.93 8.59
N VAL A 60 -6.38 -5.30 9.61
CA VAL A 60 -7.60 -4.50 9.46
C VAL A 60 -7.42 -3.31 8.51
N ASN A 61 -6.19 -2.83 8.32
CA ASN A 61 -5.88 -1.79 7.35
C ASN A 61 -6.23 -2.20 5.91
N PHE A 62 -6.12 -3.49 5.60
CA PHE A 62 -6.51 -4.01 4.28
C PHE A 62 -8.02 -3.96 4.01
N SER A 63 -8.83 -3.72 5.03
CA SER A 63 -10.27 -3.50 4.87
C SER A 63 -10.61 -2.06 4.45
N ARG A 64 -9.67 -1.13 4.58
CA ARG A 64 -9.86 0.28 4.23
C ARG A 64 -9.96 0.46 2.70
N PRO A 65 -10.94 1.24 2.21
CA PRO A 65 -11.11 1.46 0.78
C PRO A 65 -9.89 2.09 0.08
N ASP A 66 -9.25 3.06 0.74
CA ASP A 66 -8.06 3.75 0.21
C ASP A 66 -6.85 2.79 0.09
N VAL A 67 -6.64 1.93 1.08
CA VAL A 67 -5.56 0.92 1.05
C VAL A 67 -5.82 -0.13 -0.01
N LYS A 68 -7.06 -0.63 -0.12
CA LYS A 68 -7.45 -1.57 -1.16
C LYS A 68 -7.20 -1.02 -2.56
N LEU A 69 -7.67 0.21 -2.80
CA LEU A 69 -7.50 0.87 -4.08
C LEU A 69 -6.03 1.06 -4.45
N LEU A 70 -5.22 1.47 -3.47
CA LEU A 70 -3.77 1.63 -3.65
C LEU A 70 -3.10 0.31 -4.03
N LEU A 71 -3.40 -0.77 -3.31
CA LEU A 71 -2.84 -2.10 -3.58
C LEU A 71 -3.26 -2.62 -4.96
N LEU A 72 -4.54 -2.48 -5.31
CA LEU A 72 -5.03 -2.91 -6.63
C LEU A 72 -4.37 -2.16 -7.78
N ARG A 73 -4.20 -0.85 -7.65
CA ARG A 73 -3.50 -0.05 -8.64
C ARG A 73 -2.02 -0.45 -8.74
N GLY A 74 -1.39 -0.71 -7.60
CA GLY A 74 -0.02 -1.19 -7.56
C GLY A 74 0.15 -2.55 -8.25
N ILE A 75 -0.76 -3.50 -7.97
CA ILE A 75 -0.78 -4.83 -8.60
C ILE A 75 -1.01 -4.70 -10.12
N ALA A 76 -2.02 -3.92 -10.53
CA ALA A 76 -2.31 -3.71 -11.96
C ALA A 76 -1.11 -3.09 -12.69
N TRP A 77 -0.50 -2.07 -12.10
CA TRP A 77 0.69 -1.44 -12.65
C TRP A 77 1.86 -2.42 -12.77
N ALA A 78 2.13 -3.21 -11.73
CA ALA A 78 3.18 -4.22 -11.77
C ALA A 78 2.91 -5.30 -12.82
N GLY A 79 1.63 -5.68 -13.00
CA GLY A 79 1.18 -6.61 -14.03
C GLY A 79 1.03 -6.00 -15.43
N ARG A 80 1.39 -4.72 -15.63
CA ARG A 80 1.21 -3.99 -16.91
C ARG A 80 -0.23 -3.94 -17.40
N GLN A 81 -1.19 -4.02 -16.47
CA GLN A 81 -2.62 -3.93 -16.75
C GLN A 81 -3.11 -2.50 -16.46
N ALA A 82 -4.01 -2.01 -17.31
CA ALA A 82 -4.74 -0.79 -16.97
C ALA A 82 -5.73 -1.11 -15.83
N PRO A 83 -5.78 -0.29 -14.76
CA PRO A 83 -6.83 -0.44 -13.75
C PRO A 83 -8.19 -0.25 -14.42
N SER A 84 -9.06 -1.25 -14.40
CA SER A 84 -10.42 -1.07 -14.86
C SER A 84 -11.28 -0.54 -13.71
N GLN A 85 -12.11 0.45 -13.98
CA GLN A 85 -13.05 0.98 -12.97
C GLN A 85 -13.94 -0.12 -12.37
N GLN A 86 -14.30 -1.11 -13.17
CA GLN A 86 -15.13 -2.22 -12.73
C GLN A 86 -14.40 -3.16 -11.78
N LEU A 87 -13.11 -3.43 -12.01
CA LEU A 87 -12.25 -4.19 -11.09
C LEU A 87 -12.05 -3.42 -9.78
N GLU A 88 -11.84 -2.12 -9.84
CA GLU A 88 -11.70 -1.29 -8.66
C GLU A 88 -12.99 -1.28 -7.83
N GLN A 89 -14.15 -1.13 -8.45
CA GLN A 89 -15.44 -1.16 -7.77
C GLN A 89 -15.76 -2.54 -7.18
N THR A 90 -15.55 -3.59 -7.94
CA THR A 90 -15.78 -4.97 -7.47
C THR A 90 -14.84 -5.33 -6.33
N ALA A 91 -13.60 -4.94 -6.42
CA ALA A 91 -12.61 -5.22 -5.39
C ALA A 91 -12.84 -4.40 -4.11
N LEU A 92 -13.31 -3.16 -4.22
CA LEU A 92 -13.73 -2.37 -3.05
C LEU A 92 -14.91 -3.02 -2.31
N LEU A 93 -15.77 -3.75 -3.05
CA LEU A 93 -16.93 -4.43 -2.48
C LEU A 93 -16.61 -5.87 -2.00
N GLN A 94 -15.68 -6.56 -2.63
CA GLN A 94 -15.49 -8.01 -2.44
C GLN A 94 -14.16 -8.42 -1.79
N ILE A 95 -13.15 -7.57 -1.75
CA ILE A 95 -11.88 -7.94 -1.11
C ILE A 95 -12.04 -7.84 0.39
N CYS A 96 -12.17 -8.98 1.00
CA CYS A 96 -12.21 -9.36 2.41
C CYS A 96 -13.58 -9.87 2.89
N VAL A 97 -14.17 -10.82 2.17
CA VAL A 97 -15.01 -11.79 2.83
C VAL A 97 -14.13 -12.94 3.31
N PHE A 98 -13.40 -12.71 4.41
CA PHE A 98 -12.96 -13.85 5.19
C PHE A 98 -14.23 -14.47 5.83
N PRO A 99 -14.44 -15.77 5.72
CA PRO A 99 -15.57 -16.41 6.40
C PRO A 99 -15.51 -16.08 7.89
N GLY A 100 -16.51 -15.40 8.40
CA GLY A 100 -16.64 -15.10 9.82
C GLY A 100 -16.52 -13.64 10.25
N VAL A 101 -16.24 -12.69 9.35
CA VAL A 101 -16.28 -11.27 9.70
C VAL A 101 -17.60 -10.65 9.19
N PRO A 102 -18.47 -10.11 10.06
CA PRO A 102 -19.69 -9.45 9.62
C PRO A 102 -19.34 -8.19 8.80
N VAL A 103 -19.83 -8.13 7.57
CA VAL A 103 -19.77 -6.90 6.78
C VAL A 103 -20.87 -5.98 7.30
N ALA A 104 -20.50 -4.83 7.88
CA ALA A 104 -21.48 -3.82 8.23
C ALA A 104 -22.17 -3.32 6.96
N PRO A 105 -23.52 -3.22 6.96
CA PRO A 105 -24.24 -2.68 5.81
C PRO A 105 -23.84 -1.22 5.57
N PRO A 106 -23.85 -0.76 4.30
CA PRO A 106 -23.58 0.63 3.98
C PRO A 106 -24.56 1.52 4.72
N ALA A 107 -24.04 2.57 5.37
CA ALA A 107 -24.89 3.58 6.02
C ALA A 107 -25.77 4.23 4.97
N ASN A 108 -27.08 4.04 5.06
CA ASN A 108 -28.05 4.76 4.25
C ASN A 108 -27.94 6.25 4.60
N LYS A 109 -27.64 7.06 3.59
CA LYS A 109 -27.84 8.51 3.60
C LYS A 109 -29.25 8.84 3.17
#